data_3132eb2a1cffbc085a148d9b605fa982
#
_entry.id   3132eb2a1cffbc085a148d9b605fa982
#
_cell.length_a   1.000
_cell.length_b   1.000
_cell.length_c   1.000
_cell.angle_alpha   90.00
_cell.angle_beta   90.00
_cell.angle_gamma   90.00
#
_symmetry.space_group_name_H-M   'P 1'
#
loop_
_entity.id
_entity.type
_entity.pdbx_description
1 polymer ?
#
loop_
_entity_poly.entity_id
_entity_poly.type
_entity_poly.pdbx_seq_one_letter_code
_entity_poly.pdbx_strand_id
1 'polypeptide(L)'
;MLINALYFINSLFFNFCIAFYLMSALQWYSYKFKRVFFHYHKPLWHLYFLFIPYFLFLAFPLYSLAYFALIHTPILYFWNKGIDKKLVFTSKVKWFFVFVFVYNAIFAILALRFSFLFNLFSLPFALLSLKIYEFFTNLYYKKQAKAKLRANENLKIILITASFGKTSIKNFLYELLKDDFKSYKTPRSVNTLLGIVADINNNLSQDTQIYIAEAGARLKGDIDEITRFLQPHISIVGEIGNAHLEYFKSVENIRSTKLEALNSKRLEKAFLHSSTQKEEDKLISLYDEKLSLIHSSLEGLEFKVDIENKSYDFKSQILGDFNAQNLCVCILCAHYLGIKLEKIQKQVLNINSVEHRLQVLSREPKFIIDDGFNGNFKGMSTSYKLCKSYKGRKVLVSPGIVEVSEEENIKLAKIINECFDLAIISAQINAEIFKKELKIKTIILKEKSQLVQTLAKETKHGDLILFSNDAPSFM
;
A
#
# COMPACT_ATOMS: atom_id res chain seq x y z
N MET A 1 -18.84 -26.84 -43.60
CA MET A 1 -19.61 -26.02 -42.64
C MET A 1 -19.40 -26.50 -41.19
N LEU A 2 -19.70 -27.79 -40.90
CA LEU A 2 -19.56 -28.34 -39.53
C LEU A 2 -18.12 -28.22 -38.96
N ILE A 3 -17.09 -28.55 -39.73
CA ILE A 3 -15.68 -28.49 -39.31
C ILE A 3 -15.28 -27.04 -38.96
N ASN A 4 -15.71 -26.05 -39.74
CA ASN A 4 -15.41 -24.63 -39.48
C ASN A 4 -16.09 -24.16 -38.20
N ALA A 5 -17.35 -24.59 -37.95
CA ALA A 5 -18.05 -24.29 -36.70
C ALA A 5 -17.39 -24.95 -35.48
N LEU A 6 -16.98 -26.20 -35.59
CA LEU A 6 -16.23 -26.89 -34.54
C LEU A 6 -14.88 -26.23 -34.24
N TYR A 7 -14.14 -25.84 -35.26
CA TYR A 7 -12.88 -25.08 -35.08
C TYR A 7 -13.12 -23.74 -34.37
N PHE A 8 -14.14 -23.00 -34.80
CA PHE A 8 -14.46 -21.70 -34.18
C PHE A 8 -14.82 -21.87 -32.69
N ILE A 9 -15.65 -22.84 -32.36
CA ILE A 9 -16.03 -23.12 -30.97
C ILE A 9 -14.79 -23.55 -30.16
N ASN A 10 -13.95 -24.42 -30.70
CA ASN A 10 -12.73 -24.85 -30.02
C ASN A 10 -11.77 -23.70 -29.77
N SER A 11 -11.55 -22.84 -30.78
CA SER A 11 -10.70 -21.67 -30.64
C SER A 11 -11.23 -20.66 -29.61
N LEU A 12 -12.57 -20.57 -29.49
CA LEU A 12 -13.21 -19.72 -28.49
C LEU A 12 -12.96 -20.26 -27.08
N PHE A 13 -13.18 -21.55 -26.83
CA PHE A 13 -12.88 -22.18 -25.54
C PHE A 13 -11.40 -22.00 -25.17
N PHE A 14 -10.49 -22.30 -26.10
CA PHE A 14 -9.06 -22.11 -25.92
C PHE A 14 -8.70 -20.68 -25.48
N ASN A 15 -9.10 -19.67 -26.28
CA ASN A 15 -8.76 -18.29 -26.02
C ASN A 15 -9.39 -17.78 -24.71
N PHE A 16 -10.65 -18.16 -24.41
CA PHE A 16 -11.30 -17.72 -23.18
C PHE A 16 -10.74 -18.37 -21.93
N CYS A 17 -10.39 -19.65 -21.96
CA CYS A 17 -9.76 -20.32 -20.83
C CYS A 17 -8.40 -19.70 -20.49
N ILE A 18 -7.55 -19.49 -21.51
CA ILE A 18 -6.24 -18.85 -21.31
C ILE A 18 -6.41 -17.38 -20.88
N ALA A 19 -7.33 -16.64 -21.50
CA ALA A 19 -7.63 -15.26 -21.14
C ALA A 19 -8.09 -15.14 -19.69
N PHE A 20 -8.94 -16.06 -19.22
CA PHE A 20 -9.42 -16.07 -17.85
C PHE A 20 -8.28 -16.29 -16.84
N TYR A 21 -7.45 -17.31 -17.08
CA TYR A 21 -6.28 -17.59 -16.25
C TYR A 21 -5.30 -16.41 -16.24
N LEU A 22 -4.92 -15.91 -17.43
CA LEU A 22 -3.97 -14.83 -17.58
C LEU A 22 -4.47 -13.54 -16.92
N MET A 23 -5.75 -13.20 -17.10
CA MET A 23 -6.34 -12.00 -16.50
C MET A 23 -6.45 -12.11 -14.97
N SER A 24 -6.77 -13.30 -14.44
CA SER A 24 -6.75 -13.57 -13.01
C SER A 24 -5.36 -13.36 -12.42
N ALA A 25 -4.34 -13.93 -13.07
CA ALA A 25 -2.93 -13.75 -12.66
C ALA A 25 -2.49 -12.28 -12.79
N LEU A 26 -2.83 -11.58 -13.87
CA LEU A 26 -2.51 -10.17 -14.07
C LEU A 26 -3.18 -9.28 -13.01
N GLN A 27 -4.45 -9.50 -12.70
CA GLN A 27 -5.16 -8.74 -11.66
C GLN A 27 -4.54 -8.98 -10.28
N TRP A 28 -4.17 -10.22 -9.95
CA TRP A 28 -3.47 -10.58 -8.72
C TRP A 28 -2.16 -9.77 -8.55
N TYR A 29 -1.36 -9.64 -9.62
CA TYR A 29 -0.08 -8.93 -9.65
C TYR A 29 -0.18 -7.48 -10.13
N SER A 30 -1.36 -6.85 -9.97
CA SER A 30 -1.61 -5.43 -10.32
C SER A 30 -1.24 -5.11 -11.79
N TYR A 31 -1.56 -6.03 -12.69
CA TYR A 31 -1.33 -5.95 -14.14
C TYR A 31 0.14 -5.78 -14.57
N LYS A 32 1.09 -6.25 -13.74
CA LYS A 32 2.52 -6.21 -14.05
C LYS A 32 2.98 -7.55 -14.64
N PHE A 33 3.12 -7.63 -15.96
CA PHE A 33 3.54 -8.84 -16.68
C PHE A 33 4.83 -9.48 -16.11
N LYS A 34 5.88 -8.68 -15.83
CA LYS A 34 7.11 -9.19 -15.24
C LYS A 34 6.86 -9.95 -13.94
N ARG A 35 5.95 -9.47 -13.09
CA ARG A 35 5.62 -10.15 -11.84
C ARG A 35 4.90 -11.48 -12.07
N VAL A 36 3.99 -11.53 -13.03
CA VAL A 36 3.26 -12.76 -13.35
C VAL A 36 4.21 -13.85 -13.80
N PHE A 37 5.22 -13.54 -14.62
CA PHE A 37 6.12 -14.57 -15.16
C PHE A 37 7.35 -14.86 -14.29
N PHE A 38 7.91 -13.87 -13.59
CA PHE A 38 9.18 -14.02 -12.86
C PHE A 38 9.04 -14.12 -11.34
N HIS A 39 7.91 -13.71 -10.77
CA HIS A 39 7.68 -13.71 -9.31
C HIS A 39 6.44 -14.52 -8.91
N TYR A 40 6.03 -15.47 -9.74
CA TYR A 40 4.88 -16.30 -9.48
C TYR A 40 5.26 -17.46 -8.54
N HIS A 41 4.62 -17.54 -7.38
CA HIS A 41 4.96 -18.55 -6.36
C HIS A 41 4.58 -19.98 -6.74
N LYS A 42 3.77 -20.17 -7.78
CA LYS A 42 3.29 -21.48 -8.21
C LYS A 42 3.53 -21.66 -9.73
N PRO A 43 4.79 -21.78 -10.19
CA PRO A 43 5.13 -21.81 -11.62
C PRO A 43 4.45 -22.98 -12.38
N LEU A 44 4.13 -24.07 -11.71
CA LEU A 44 3.38 -25.19 -12.28
C LEU A 44 2.00 -24.79 -12.80
N TRP A 45 1.37 -23.74 -12.26
CA TRP A 45 0.10 -23.27 -12.78
C TRP A 45 0.21 -22.69 -14.18
N HIS A 46 1.34 -22.03 -14.51
CA HIS A 46 1.59 -21.60 -15.89
C HIS A 46 1.71 -22.78 -16.83
N LEU A 47 2.35 -23.86 -16.39
CA LEU A 47 2.44 -25.09 -17.18
C LEU A 47 1.04 -25.66 -17.47
N TYR A 48 0.20 -25.83 -16.44
CA TYR A 48 -1.13 -26.43 -16.58
C TYR A 48 -2.16 -25.53 -17.29
N PHE A 49 -2.16 -24.23 -17.01
CA PHE A 49 -3.23 -23.32 -17.48
C PHE A 49 -2.82 -22.47 -18.70
N LEU A 50 -1.54 -22.48 -19.09
CA LEU A 50 -1.05 -21.73 -20.23
C LEU A 50 -0.35 -22.64 -21.23
N PHE A 51 0.77 -23.30 -20.88
CA PHE A 51 1.61 -24.01 -21.84
C PHE A 51 0.97 -25.30 -22.37
N ILE A 52 0.43 -26.16 -21.52
CA ILE A 52 -0.24 -27.40 -21.96
C ILE A 52 -1.43 -27.10 -22.87
N PRO A 53 -2.38 -26.18 -22.53
CA PRO A 53 -3.46 -25.78 -23.42
C PRO A 53 -2.97 -25.26 -24.77
N TYR A 54 -1.91 -24.44 -24.79
CA TYR A 54 -1.32 -23.94 -26.03
C TYR A 54 -0.79 -25.07 -26.89
N PHE A 55 -0.02 -25.98 -26.31
CA PHE A 55 0.53 -27.14 -27.04
C PHE A 55 -0.57 -28.04 -27.60
N LEU A 56 -1.60 -28.37 -26.80
CA LEU A 56 -2.70 -29.21 -27.23
C LEU A 56 -3.54 -28.56 -28.35
N PHE A 57 -3.77 -27.25 -28.28
CA PHE A 57 -4.47 -26.54 -29.34
C PHE A 57 -3.66 -26.50 -30.64
N LEU A 58 -2.34 -26.33 -30.57
CA LEU A 58 -1.46 -26.34 -31.74
C LEU A 58 -1.37 -27.74 -32.39
N ALA A 59 -1.22 -28.77 -31.56
CA ALA A 59 -1.08 -30.15 -32.05
C ALA A 59 -2.41 -30.72 -32.62
N PHE A 60 -3.56 -30.32 -32.00
CA PHE A 60 -4.88 -30.88 -32.28
C PHE A 60 -5.97 -29.81 -32.39
N PRO A 61 -5.90 -28.88 -33.37
CA PRO A 61 -6.76 -27.69 -33.42
C PRO A 61 -8.25 -27.98 -33.58
N LEU A 62 -8.62 -29.18 -33.98
CA LEU A 62 -10.05 -29.61 -34.08
C LEU A 62 -10.47 -30.49 -32.92
N TYR A 63 -9.59 -31.35 -32.43
CA TYR A 63 -9.92 -32.40 -31.44
C TYR A 63 -9.76 -31.94 -30.00
N SER A 64 -9.00 -30.89 -29.75
CA SER A 64 -8.77 -30.37 -28.38
C SER A 64 -10.03 -29.77 -27.73
N LEU A 65 -11.14 -29.62 -28.47
CA LEU A 65 -12.42 -29.15 -27.90
C LEU A 65 -12.88 -30.02 -26.73
N ALA A 66 -12.78 -31.34 -26.85
CA ALA A 66 -13.14 -32.25 -25.76
C ALA A 66 -12.29 -32.02 -24.50
N TYR A 67 -10.98 -31.78 -24.67
CA TYR A 67 -10.11 -31.41 -23.57
C TYR A 67 -10.51 -30.09 -22.93
N PHE A 68 -10.75 -29.03 -23.72
CA PHE A 68 -11.15 -27.73 -23.18
C PHE A 68 -12.49 -27.78 -22.47
N ALA A 69 -13.50 -28.43 -23.03
CA ALA A 69 -14.84 -28.50 -22.47
C ALA A 69 -14.92 -29.41 -21.23
N LEU A 70 -14.32 -30.60 -21.26
CA LEU A 70 -14.51 -31.64 -20.26
C LEU A 70 -13.42 -31.69 -19.19
N ILE A 71 -12.23 -31.20 -19.47
CA ILE A 71 -11.08 -31.29 -18.55
C ILE A 71 -10.62 -29.90 -18.11
N HIS A 72 -10.22 -29.05 -19.06
CA HIS A 72 -9.58 -27.79 -18.73
C HIS A 72 -10.52 -26.80 -18.05
N THR A 73 -11.73 -26.59 -18.59
CA THR A 73 -12.71 -25.66 -18.01
C THR A 73 -13.16 -26.06 -16.60
N PRO A 74 -13.50 -27.34 -16.30
CA PRO A 74 -13.77 -27.75 -14.93
C PRO A 74 -12.58 -27.55 -13.98
N ILE A 75 -11.34 -27.91 -14.39
CA ILE A 75 -10.15 -27.70 -13.56
C ILE A 75 -9.92 -26.22 -13.29
N LEU A 76 -10.07 -25.36 -14.30
CA LEU A 76 -9.95 -23.89 -14.17
C LEU A 76 -11.03 -23.32 -13.23
N TYR A 77 -12.24 -23.86 -13.30
CA TYR A 77 -13.35 -23.48 -12.39
C TYR A 77 -13.02 -23.84 -10.93
N PHE A 78 -12.59 -25.08 -10.66
CA PHE A 78 -12.21 -25.49 -9.30
C PHE A 78 -10.99 -24.75 -8.79
N TRP A 79 -9.98 -24.50 -9.65
CA TRP A 79 -8.85 -23.66 -9.33
C TRP A 79 -9.28 -22.25 -8.91
N ASN A 80 -10.15 -21.62 -9.70
CA ASN A 80 -10.66 -20.26 -9.37
C ASN A 80 -11.49 -20.25 -8.07
N LYS A 81 -12.18 -21.35 -7.75
CA LYS A 81 -12.92 -21.47 -6.48
C LYS A 81 -11.98 -21.57 -5.27
N GLY A 82 -10.80 -22.19 -5.45
CA GLY A 82 -9.80 -22.43 -4.39
C GLY A 82 -8.80 -21.31 -4.17
N ILE A 83 -8.76 -20.29 -5.03
CA ILE A 83 -7.83 -19.16 -4.85
C ILE A 83 -8.44 -18.06 -3.99
N ASP A 84 -7.61 -17.39 -3.17
CA ASP A 84 -8.04 -16.33 -2.25
C ASP A 84 -8.54 -15.07 -2.98
N LYS A 85 -7.87 -14.70 -4.07
CA LYS A 85 -8.19 -13.50 -4.87
C LYS A 85 -8.83 -13.89 -6.20
N LYS A 86 -10.15 -13.97 -6.21
CA LYS A 86 -10.94 -14.25 -7.44
C LYS A 86 -10.89 -13.08 -8.40
N LEU A 87 -11.02 -13.38 -9.71
CA LEU A 87 -11.11 -12.35 -10.75
C LEU A 87 -12.32 -11.45 -10.53
N VAL A 88 -12.08 -10.16 -10.38
CA VAL A 88 -13.11 -9.13 -10.29
C VAL A 88 -13.39 -8.58 -11.69
N PHE A 89 -14.64 -8.70 -12.17
CA PHE A 89 -15.06 -8.23 -13.49
C PHE A 89 -15.26 -6.71 -13.51
N THR A 90 -14.15 -5.98 -13.43
CA THR A 90 -14.13 -4.52 -13.65
C THR A 90 -14.44 -4.19 -15.13
N SER A 91 -14.74 -2.91 -15.45
CA SER A 91 -14.93 -2.48 -16.85
C SER A 91 -13.75 -2.84 -17.73
N LYS A 92 -12.52 -2.71 -17.23
CA LYS A 92 -11.30 -3.14 -17.91
C LYS A 92 -11.31 -4.64 -18.25
N VAL A 93 -11.67 -5.50 -17.30
CA VAL A 93 -11.72 -6.96 -17.51
C VAL A 93 -12.84 -7.31 -18.50
N LYS A 94 -13.99 -6.66 -18.41
CA LYS A 94 -15.10 -6.86 -19.36
C LYS A 94 -14.68 -6.52 -20.81
N TRP A 95 -14.06 -5.36 -21.01
CA TRP A 95 -13.55 -4.97 -22.32
C TRP A 95 -12.47 -5.90 -22.85
N PHE A 96 -11.59 -6.41 -21.99
CA PHE A 96 -10.62 -7.42 -22.39
C PHE A 96 -11.29 -8.66 -23.00
N PHE A 97 -12.33 -9.21 -22.34
CA PHE A 97 -13.04 -10.36 -22.88
C PHE A 97 -13.80 -10.04 -24.18
N VAL A 98 -14.32 -8.82 -24.34
CA VAL A 98 -14.90 -8.36 -25.60
C VAL A 98 -13.82 -8.38 -26.69
N PHE A 99 -12.64 -7.84 -26.43
CA PHE A 99 -11.52 -7.87 -27.40
C PHE A 99 -11.09 -9.30 -27.72
N VAL A 100 -11.00 -10.19 -26.71
CA VAL A 100 -10.70 -11.63 -26.94
C VAL A 100 -11.73 -12.23 -27.89
N PHE A 101 -13.03 -11.99 -27.67
CA PHE A 101 -14.10 -12.50 -28.54
C PHE A 101 -13.96 -11.97 -29.99
N VAL A 102 -13.81 -10.66 -30.17
CA VAL A 102 -13.69 -10.02 -31.48
C VAL A 102 -12.46 -10.54 -32.23
N TYR A 103 -11.30 -10.56 -31.59
CA TYR A 103 -10.07 -11.06 -32.23
C TYR A 103 -10.09 -12.57 -32.46
N ASN A 104 -10.73 -13.33 -31.56
CA ASN A 104 -10.96 -14.76 -31.84
C ASN A 104 -11.79 -14.95 -33.11
N ALA A 105 -12.85 -14.18 -33.31
CA ALA A 105 -13.68 -14.28 -34.52
C ALA A 105 -12.87 -13.94 -35.79
N ILE A 106 -12.12 -12.83 -35.76
CA ILE A 106 -11.29 -12.41 -36.89
C ILE A 106 -10.21 -13.47 -37.21
N PHE A 107 -9.41 -13.86 -36.21
CA PHE A 107 -8.29 -14.76 -36.42
C PHE A 107 -8.70 -16.22 -36.64
N ALA A 108 -9.88 -16.64 -36.16
CA ALA A 108 -10.44 -17.96 -36.53
C ALA A 108 -10.81 -18.02 -38.02
N ILE A 109 -11.38 -16.94 -38.58
CA ILE A 109 -11.66 -16.88 -40.04
C ILE A 109 -10.33 -16.92 -40.84
N LEU A 110 -9.33 -16.14 -40.44
CA LEU A 110 -8.00 -16.16 -41.07
C LEU A 110 -7.33 -17.53 -40.93
N ALA A 111 -7.47 -18.17 -39.76
CA ALA A 111 -6.93 -19.48 -39.51
C ALA A 111 -7.51 -20.56 -40.44
N LEU A 112 -8.81 -20.51 -40.68
CA LEU A 112 -9.47 -21.42 -41.61
C LEU A 112 -9.10 -21.18 -43.08
N ARG A 113 -8.73 -19.94 -43.41
CA ARG A 113 -8.38 -19.55 -44.80
C ARG A 113 -6.91 -19.81 -45.13
N PHE A 114 -6.01 -19.58 -44.16
CA PHE A 114 -4.57 -19.59 -44.39
C PHE A 114 -3.81 -20.61 -43.55
N SER A 115 -3.84 -20.49 -42.21
CA SER A 115 -3.13 -21.38 -41.30
C SER A 115 -3.68 -21.26 -39.88
N PHE A 116 -3.84 -22.38 -39.18
CA PHE A 116 -4.29 -22.43 -37.79
C PHE A 116 -3.45 -21.57 -36.82
N LEU A 117 -2.20 -21.25 -37.19
CA LEU A 117 -1.30 -20.37 -36.42
C LEU A 117 -1.85 -18.96 -36.26
N PHE A 118 -2.72 -18.46 -37.18
CA PHE A 118 -3.32 -17.14 -37.04
C PHE A 118 -4.11 -16.95 -35.76
N ASN A 119 -4.70 -18.02 -35.22
CA ASN A 119 -5.48 -17.92 -33.98
C ASN A 119 -4.61 -17.53 -32.76
N LEU A 120 -3.31 -17.80 -32.79
CA LEU A 120 -2.38 -17.42 -31.71
C LEU A 120 -2.26 -15.91 -31.54
N PHE A 121 -2.62 -15.12 -32.55
CA PHE A 121 -2.62 -13.65 -32.47
C PHE A 121 -3.81 -13.07 -31.70
N SER A 122 -4.88 -13.86 -31.43
CA SER A 122 -6.09 -13.39 -30.76
C SER A 122 -5.80 -12.75 -29.40
N LEU A 123 -5.07 -13.42 -28.53
CA LEU A 123 -4.72 -12.91 -27.19
C LEU A 123 -3.73 -11.75 -27.23
N PRO A 124 -2.61 -11.77 -27.97
CA PRO A 124 -1.72 -10.63 -28.12
C PRO A 124 -2.43 -9.36 -28.58
N PHE A 125 -3.31 -9.47 -29.58
CA PHE A 125 -4.05 -8.32 -30.09
C PHE A 125 -5.10 -7.82 -29.08
N ALA A 126 -5.76 -8.72 -28.36
CA ALA A 126 -6.68 -8.34 -27.28
C ALA A 126 -5.95 -7.60 -26.14
N LEU A 127 -4.75 -8.05 -25.77
CA LEU A 127 -3.91 -7.37 -24.77
C LEU A 127 -3.41 -6.01 -25.26
N LEU A 128 -3.05 -5.90 -26.54
CA LEU A 128 -2.66 -4.63 -27.15
C LEU A 128 -3.83 -3.63 -27.13
N SER A 129 -5.02 -4.08 -27.56
CA SER A 129 -6.23 -3.26 -27.53
C SER A 129 -6.62 -2.86 -26.11
N LEU A 130 -6.42 -3.73 -25.14
CA LEU A 130 -6.62 -3.39 -23.73
C LEU A 130 -5.67 -2.26 -23.29
N LYS A 131 -4.40 -2.28 -23.67
CA LYS A 131 -3.44 -1.21 -23.36
C LYS A 131 -3.83 0.12 -24.03
N ILE A 132 -4.30 0.06 -25.27
CA ILE A 132 -4.81 1.25 -26.00
C ILE A 132 -6.04 1.82 -25.27
N TYR A 133 -6.98 0.96 -24.91
CA TYR A 133 -8.15 1.34 -24.12
C TYR A 133 -7.75 1.99 -22.78
N GLU A 134 -6.80 1.40 -22.04
CA GLU A 134 -6.27 1.96 -20.79
C GLU A 134 -5.64 3.34 -21.00
N PHE A 135 -4.87 3.51 -22.08
CA PHE A 135 -4.23 4.79 -22.37
C PHE A 135 -5.29 5.90 -22.55
N PHE A 136 -6.32 5.66 -23.38
CA PHE A 136 -7.36 6.66 -23.62
C PHE A 136 -8.25 6.90 -22.39
N THR A 137 -8.61 5.86 -21.65
CA THR A 137 -9.40 5.99 -20.43
C THR A 137 -8.64 6.73 -19.33
N ASN A 138 -7.34 6.46 -19.16
CA ASN A 138 -6.50 7.18 -18.22
C ASN A 138 -6.35 8.65 -18.60
N LEU A 139 -6.18 8.93 -19.90
CA LEU A 139 -6.12 10.32 -20.40
C LEU A 139 -7.44 11.07 -20.14
N TYR A 140 -8.56 10.42 -20.39
CA TYR A 140 -9.90 10.99 -20.14
C TYR A 140 -10.09 11.31 -18.65
N TYR A 141 -9.82 10.34 -17.74
CA TYR A 141 -9.98 10.57 -16.31
C TYR A 141 -8.99 11.59 -15.75
N LYS A 142 -7.74 11.62 -16.24
CA LYS A 142 -6.76 12.67 -15.89
C LYS A 142 -7.27 14.05 -16.32
N LYS A 143 -7.86 14.18 -17.52
CA LYS A 143 -8.44 15.44 -18.01
C LYS A 143 -9.61 15.89 -17.15
N GLN A 144 -10.50 14.97 -16.78
CA GLN A 144 -11.64 15.22 -15.87
C GLN A 144 -11.17 15.73 -14.50
N ALA A 145 -10.22 15.01 -13.86
CA ALA A 145 -9.69 15.40 -12.57
C ALA A 145 -8.99 16.76 -12.61
N LYS A 146 -8.22 17.05 -13.68
CA LYS A 146 -7.61 18.38 -13.88
C LYS A 146 -8.65 19.49 -14.03
N ALA A 147 -9.74 19.25 -14.75
CA ALA A 147 -10.82 20.21 -14.90
C ALA A 147 -11.46 20.50 -13.53
N LYS A 148 -11.72 19.45 -12.71
CA LYS A 148 -12.28 19.58 -11.38
C LYS A 148 -11.36 20.37 -10.41
N LEU A 149 -10.04 20.13 -10.46
CA LEU A 149 -9.06 20.89 -9.67
C LEU A 149 -9.00 22.37 -10.09
N ARG A 150 -9.11 22.65 -11.39
CA ARG A 150 -9.08 24.04 -11.92
C ARG A 150 -10.35 24.83 -11.63
N ALA A 151 -11.49 24.15 -11.56
CA ALA A 151 -12.78 24.77 -11.29
C ALA A 151 -12.90 25.31 -9.84
N ASN A 152 -12.03 24.85 -8.93
CA ASN A 152 -11.97 25.32 -7.56
C ASN A 152 -10.74 26.22 -7.36
N GLU A 153 -10.93 27.54 -7.54
CA GLU A 153 -9.86 28.54 -7.43
C GLU A 153 -9.31 28.69 -6.01
N ASN A 154 -10.13 28.39 -5.00
CA ASN A 154 -9.76 28.50 -3.57
C ASN A 154 -9.10 27.25 -3.02
N LEU A 155 -8.91 26.21 -3.84
CA LEU A 155 -8.34 24.93 -3.39
C LEU A 155 -6.84 25.04 -3.14
N LYS A 156 -6.43 24.90 -1.90
CA LYS A 156 -5.03 24.65 -1.53
C LYS A 156 -4.76 23.16 -1.51
N ILE A 157 -3.68 22.75 -2.16
CA ILE A 157 -3.26 21.33 -2.25
C ILE A 157 -1.99 21.15 -1.42
N ILE A 158 -2.02 20.18 -0.50
CA ILE A 158 -0.89 19.77 0.32
C ILE A 158 -0.47 18.36 -0.14
N LEU A 159 0.78 18.20 -0.57
CA LEU A 159 1.35 16.93 -0.98
C LEU A 159 2.27 16.38 0.10
N ILE A 160 2.04 15.15 0.52
CA ILE A 160 2.83 14.49 1.56
C ILE A 160 3.54 13.28 1.00
N THR A 161 4.86 13.25 1.12
CA THR A 161 5.68 12.07 0.82
C THR A 161 6.73 11.84 1.89
N ALA A 162 7.16 10.60 2.08
CA ALA A 162 8.20 10.20 3.03
C ALA A 162 8.58 8.73 2.79
N SER A 163 9.64 8.25 3.40
CA SER A 163 9.86 6.80 3.52
C SER A 163 8.88 6.21 4.53
N PHE A 164 8.73 6.83 5.69
CA PHE A 164 7.84 6.41 6.78
C PHE A 164 6.91 7.55 7.19
N GLY A 165 5.81 7.27 7.89
CA GLY A 165 4.94 8.29 8.50
C GLY A 165 3.95 9.03 7.58
N LYS A 166 3.99 8.86 6.24
CA LYS A 166 3.08 9.55 5.30
C LYS A 166 1.62 9.56 5.70
N THR A 167 1.08 8.39 5.97
CA THR A 167 -0.32 8.20 6.33
C THR A 167 -0.65 8.81 7.69
N SER A 168 0.29 8.74 8.65
CA SER A 168 0.13 9.39 9.95
C SER A 168 0.10 10.90 9.81
N ILE A 169 1.07 11.51 9.10
CA ILE A 169 1.09 12.95 8.82
C ILE A 169 -0.20 13.40 8.13
N LYS A 170 -0.63 12.68 7.09
CA LYS A 170 -1.88 12.98 6.38
C LYS A 170 -3.10 12.99 7.31
N ASN A 171 -3.23 11.98 8.16
CA ASN A 171 -4.37 11.89 9.07
C ASN A 171 -4.30 12.93 10.18
N PHE A 172 -3.14 13.14 10.80
CA PHE A 172 -2.97 14.16 11.84
C PHE A 172 -3.22 15.56 11.28
N LEU A 173 -2.67 15.88 10.11
CA LEU A 173 -2.89 17.17 9.49
C LEU A 173 -4.38 17.40 9.17
N TYR A 174 -5.07 16.40 8.67
CA TYR A 174 -6.51 16.49 8.43
C TYR A 174 -7.28 16.76 9.73
N GLU A 175 -6.96 16.08 10.83
CA GLU A 175 -7.61 16.31 12.13
C GLU A 175 -7.40 17.75 12.64
N LEU A 176 -6.20 18.32 12.41
CA LEU A 176 -5.92 19.71 12.80
C LEU A 176 -6.62 20.76 11.92
N LEU A 177 -6.96 20.41 10.67
CA LEU A 177 -7.50 21.37 9.69
C LEU A 177 -9.02 21.29 9.52
N LYS A 178 -9.65 20.16 9.81
CA LYS A 178 -11.05 19.89 9.45
C LYS A 178 -12.09 20.82 10.09
N ASP A 179 -11.78 21.44 11.24
CA ASP A 179 -12.68 22.32 11.98
C ASP A 179 -12.60 23.77 11.51
N ASP A 180 -11.53 24.15 10.79
CA ASP A 180 -11.31 25.51 10.29
C ASP A 180 -11.49 25.60 8.77
N PHE A 181 -11.28 24.49 8.07
CA PHE A 181 -11.34 24.42 6.61
C PHE A 181 -12.19 23.23 6.16
N LYS A 182 -12.93 23.38 5.08
CA LYS A 182 -13.50 22.23 4.36
C LYS A 182 -12.38 21.40 3.76
N SER A 183 -11.81 20.55 4.60
CA SER A 183 -10.65 19.73 4.24
C SER A 183 -11.07 18.35 3.73
N TYR A 184 -10.34 17.84 2.74
CA TYR A 184 -10.46 16.48 2.25
C TYR A 184 -9.08 15.84 2.14
N LYS A 185 -8.95 14.56 2.46
CA LYS A 185 -7.70 13.79 2.37
C LYS A 185 -7.86 12.54 1.51
N THR A 186 -6.82 12.14 0.78
CA THR A 186 -6.83 10.83 0.09
C THR A 186 -7.18 9.70 1.06
N PRO A 187 -8.13 8.82 0.71
CA PRO A 187 -8.58 7.76 1.61
C PRO A 187 -7.52 6.69 1.77
N ARG A 188 -7.46 6.07 2.94
CA ARG A 188 -6.54 4.95 3.26
C ARG A 188 -5.11 5.21 2.77
N SER A 189 -4.57 4.29 1.94
CA SER A 189 -3.22 4.36 1.35
C SER A 189 -3.25 4.71 -0.14
N VAL A 190 -4.25 5.48 -0.60
CA VAL A 190 -4.29 6.00 -1.99
C VAL A 190 -3.14 6.99 -2.17
N ASN A 191 -2.10 6.58 -2.90
CA ASN A 191 -0.86 7.34 -3.05
C ASN A 191 -0.19 7.18 -4.43
N THR A 192 -0.91 6.64 -5.41
CA THR A 192 -0.47 6.56 -6.81
C THR A 192 -1.23 7.56 -7.67
N LEU A 193 -0.65 8.04 -8.77
CA LEU A 193 -1.32 9.03 -9.62
C LEU A 193 -2.72 8.62 -10.04
N LEU A 194 -2.91 7.40 -10.57
CA LEU A 194 -4.24 6.96 -11.01
C LEU A 194 -5.21 6.77 -9.84
N GLY A 195 -4.72 6.36 -8.66
CA GLY A 195 -5.51 6.32 -7.45
C GLY A 195 -6.01 7.72 -7.04
N ILE A 196 -5.11 8.71 -7.06
CA ILE A 196 -5.43 10.11 -6.77
C ILE A 196 -6.40 10.67 -7.82
N VAL A 197 -6.20 10.38 -9.10
CA VAL A 197 -7.12 10.78 -10.18
C VAL A 197 -8.53 10.23 -9.96
N ALA A 198 -8.63 8.94 -9.61
CA ALA A 198 -9.91 8.31 -9.32
C ALA A 198 -10.57 8.92 -8.07
N ASP A 199 -9.80 9.20 -7.04
CA ASP A 199 -10.27 9.82 -5.80
C ASP A 199 -10.81 11.24 -6.07
N ILE A 200 -10.08 12.08 -6.79
CA ILE A 200 -10.52 13.42 -7.18
C ILE A 200 -11.83 13.36 -7.97
N ASN A 201 -11.92 12.47 -8.96
CA ASN A 201 -13.11 12.37 -9.80
C ASN A 201 -14.36 11.95 -9.01
N ASN A 202 -14.20 10.99 -8.09
CA ASN A 202 -15.32 10.40 -7.37
C ASN A 202 -15.70 11.15 -6.09
N ASN A 203 -14.72 11.70 -5.38
CA ASN A 203 -14.92 12.09 -3.97
C ASN A 203 -14.61 13.56 -3.67
N LEU A 204 -13.72 14.22 -4.43
CA LEU A 204 -13.38 15.61 -4.13
C LEU A 204 -14.56 16.52 -4.41
N SER A 205 -15.03 17.25 -3.40
CA SER A 205 -16.11 18.24 -3.53
C SER A 205 -15.58 19.56 -4.11
N GLN A 206 -16.43 20.31 -4.82
CA GLN A 206 -16.05 21.60 -5.39
C GLN A 206 -15.86 22.71 -4.34
N ASP A 207 -16.45 22.54 -3.17
CA ASP A 207 -16.32 23.46 -2.04
C ASP A 207 -15.16 23.13 -1.09
N THR A 208 -14.35 22.11 -1.44
CA THR A 208 -13.16 21.75 -0.66
C THR A 208 -12.15 22.89 -0.69
N GLN A 209 -11.69 23.34 0.48
CA GLN A 209 -10.68 24.39 0.61
C GLN A 209 -9.27 23.83 0.69
N ILE A 210 -9.10 22.67 1.33
CA ILE A 210 -7.78 22.01 1.47
C ILE A 210 -7.89 20.56 1.03
N TYR A 211 -7.05 20.16 0.05
CA TYR A 211 -6.89 18.79 -0.36
C TYR A 211 -5.52 18.25 0.07
N ILE A 212 -5.52 17.24 0.93
CA ILE A 212 -4.30 16.61 1.45
C ILE A 212 -4.07 15.29 0.70
N ALA A 213 -3.08 15.27 -0.18
CA ALA A 213 -2.74 14.11 -1.00
C ALA A 213 -1.48 13.40 -0.48
N GLU A 214 -1.55 12.07 -0.36
CA GLU A 214 -0.40 11.24 -0.08
C GLU A 214 0.25 10.79 -1.39
N ALA A 215 1.60 10.91 -1.53
CA ALA A 215 2.35 10.46 -2.69
C ALA A 215 3.32 9.33 -2.33
N GLY A 216 3.11 8.17 -2.94
CA GLY A 216 3.99 7.02 -2.87
C GLY A 216 4.87 6.91 -4.11
N ALA A 217 6.06 6.31 -3.97
CA ALA A 217 6.93 6.01 -5.09
C ALA A 217 7.58 4.64 -4.96
N ARG A 218 7.80 4.00 -6.09
CA ARG A 218 8.66 2.82 -6.26
C ARG A 218 9.79 3.06 -7.25
N LEU A 219 9.64 4.06 -8.11
CA LEU A 219 10.62 4.43 -9.12
C LEU A 219 10.82 5.95 -9.10
N LYS A 220 11.98 6.39 -9.58
CA LYS A 220 12.24 7.80 -9.85
C LYS A 220 11.24 8.32 -10.90
N GLY A 221 10.70 9.52 -10.68
CA GLY A 221 9.66 10.13 -11.50
C GLY A 221 8.23 9.90 -11.01
N ASP A 222 7.98 8.92 -10.12
CA ASP A 222 6.63 8.65 -9.62
C ASP A 222 6.05 9.85 -8.84
N ILE A 223 6.87 10.51 -8.01
CA ILE A 223 6.45 11.71 -7.26
C ILE A 223 6.35 12.90 -8.20
N ASP A 224 7.28 13.05 -9.15
CA ASP A 224 7.25 14.14 -10.13
C ASP A 224 5.96 14.11 -10.96
N GLU A 225 5.52 12.93 -11.41
CA GLU A 225 4.26 12.78 -12.14
C GLU A 225 3.06 13.25 -11.31
N ILE A 226 3.00 12.89 -10.02
CA ILE A 226 1.96 13.33 -9.10
C ILE A 226 2.06 14.83 -8.85
N THR A 227 3.26 15.35 -8.60
CA THR A 227 3.51 16.78 -8.34
C THR A 227 3.11 17.64 -9.53
N ARG A 228 3.51 17.27 -10.74
CA ARG A 228 3.12 17.99 -11.98
C ARG A 228 1.63 17.89 -12.27
N PHE A 229 0.99 16.83 -11.84
CA PHE A 229 -0.45 16.67 -12.00
C PHE A 229 -1.22 17.55 -11.02
N LEU A 230 -0.89 17.51 -9.72
CA LEU A 230 -1.59 18.21 -8.65
C LEU A 230 -1.18 19.68 -8.53
N GLN A 231 0.09 20.02 -8.83
CA GLN A 231 0.68 21.34 -8.59
C GLN A 231 0.41 21.80 -7.12
N PRO A 232 0.97 21.10 -6.10
CA PRO A 232 0.72 21.44 -4.71
C PRO A 232 1.22 22.84 -4.34
N HIS A 233 0.52 23.50 -3.40
CA HIS A 233 0.91 24.77 -2.80
C HIS A 233 1.85 24.53 -1.62
N ILE A 234 1.65 23.43 -0.91
CA ILE A 234 2.49 23.03 0.23
C ILE A 234 2.99 21.60 -0.03
N SER A 235 4.28 21.37 0.19
CA SER A 235 4.86 20.03 0.13
C SER A 235 5.45 19.64 1.48
N ILE A 236 5.12 18.45 1.95
CA ILE A 236 5.69 17.85 3.16
C ILE A 236 6.52 16.64 2.73
N VAL A 237 7.83 16.69 2.98
CA VAL A 237 8.74 15.56 2.76
C VAL A 237 9.25 15.08 4.12
N GLY A 238 8.68 13.99 4.59
CA GLY A 238 9.06 13.38 5.86
C GLY A 238 10.37 12.61 5.79
N GLU A 239 10.67 11.85 6.84
CA GLU A 239 11.94 11.14 7.01
C GLU A 239 12.29 10.28 5.78
N ILE A 240 13.56 10.40 5.33
CA ILE A 240 14.17 9.56 4.31
C ILE A 240 14.88 8.40 5.00
N GLY A 241 14.50 7.18 4.65
CA GLY A 241 15.08 5.95 5.18
C GLY A 241 15.08 4.83 4.15
N ASN A 242 15.48 3.63 4.55
CA ASN A 242 15.72 2.48 3.68
C ASN A 242 14.44 1.79 3.13
N ALA A 243 13.30 2.47 3.16
CA ALA A 243 12.06 1.90 2.63
C ALA A 243 12.18 1.63 1.12
N HIS A 244 11.80 0.42 0.70
CA HIS A 244 11.83 0.00 -0.72
C HIS A 244 13.23 0.06 -1.37
N LEU A 245 14.29 -0.18 -0.59
CA LEU A 245 15.68 -0.12 -1.07
C LEU A 245 15.92 -1.05 -2.28
N GLU A 246 15.25 -2.20 -2.35
CA GLU A 246 15.31 -3.12 -3.49
C GLU A 246 14.95 -2.44 -4.83
N TYR A 247 13.99 -1.53 -4.81
CA TYR A 247 13.54 -0.80 -6.01
C TYR A 247 14.42 0.41 -6.32
N PHE A 248 14.82 1.16 -5.29
CA PHE A 248 15.58 2.39 -5.46
C PHE A 248 17.09 2.18 -5.52
N LYS A 249 17.58 1.05 -5.01
CA LYS A 249 19.00 0.64 -4.98
C LYS A 249 19.92 1.49 -4.09
N SER A 250 19.56 2.74 -3.78
CA SER A 250 20.32 3.59 -2.86
C SER A 250 19.41 4.59 -2.13
N VAL A 251 19.88 5.09 -0.98
CA VAL A 251 19.20 6.13 -0.20
C VAL A 251 19.16 7.46 -0.96
N GLU A 252 20.19 7.75 -1.76
CA GLU A 252 20.27 8.94 -2.62
C GLU A 252 19.16 8.95 -3.66
N ASN A 253 18.86 7.79 -4.25
CA ASN A 253 17.75 7.65 -5.20
C ASN A 253 16.39 7.82 -4.50
N ILE A 254 16.26 7.33 -3.27
CA ILE A 254 15.04 7.55 -2.46
C ILE A 254 14.89 9.05 -2.19
N ARG A 255 15.96 9.71 -1.71
CA ARG A 255 15.99 11.15 -1.40
C ARG A 255 15.65 11.99 -2.63
N SER A 256 16.35 11.79 -3.74
CA SER A 256 16.10 12.53 -4.99
C SER A 256 14.66 12.35 -5.48
N THR A 257 14.10 11.15 -5.39
CA THR A 257 12.71 10.88 -5.77
C THR A 257 11.71 11.58 -4.84
N LYS A 258 11.96 11.58 -3.52
CA LYS A 258 11.05 12.27 -2.60
C LYS A 258 11.10 13.79 -2.76
N LEU A 259 12.24 14.34 -3.08
CA LEU A 259 12.43 15.77 -3.38
C LEU A 259 11.74 16.21 -4.67
N GLU A 260 11.31 15.29 -5.54
CA GLU A 260 10.44 15.61 -6.69
C GLU A 260 9.12 16.30 -6.27
N ALA A 261 8.71 16.15 -4.99
CA ALA A 261 7.57 16.88 -4.43
C ALA A 261 7.73 18.41 -4.45
N LEU A 262 8.95 18.91 -4.64
CA LEU A 262 9.24 20.34 -4.75
C LEU A 262 9.08 20.89 -6.16
N ASN A 263 8.85 20.06 -7.19
CA ASN A 263 8.74 20.45 -8.59
C ASN A 263 7.39 21.11 -8.94
N SER A 264 6.64 21.62 -7.97
CA SER A 264 5.41 22.37 -8.23
C SER A 264 5.71 23.80 -8.61
N LYS A 265 5.03 24.30 -9.65
CA LYS A 265 5.11 25.71 -10.07
C LYS A 265 4.32 26.65 -9.15
N ARG A 266 3.47 26.10 -8.27
CA ARG A 266 2.64 26.84 -7.31
C ARG A 266 3.09 26.66 -5.86
N LEU A 267 4.32 26.15 -5.66
CA LEU A 267 4.83 25.86 -4.32
C LEU A 267 5.02 27.15 -3.52
N GLU A 268 4.31 27.29 -2.42
CA GLU A 268 4.35 28.44 -1.49
C GLU A 268 5.22 28.12 -0.26
N LYS A 269 5.20 26.85 0.20
CA LYS A 269 5.96 26.41 1.38
C LYS A 269 6.29 24.91 1.30
N ALA A 270 7.46 24.56 1.81
CA ALA A 270 7.89 23.18 1.97
C ALA A 270 8.33 22.91 3.41
N PHE A 271 7.82 21.84 4.01
CA PHE A 271 8.27 21.33 5.29
C PHE A 271 9.04 20.05 5.06
N LEU A 272 10.32 20.06 5.31
CA LEU A 272 11.23 18.95 5.04
C LEU A 272 11.82 18.41 6.32
N HIS A 273 12.07 17.10 6.34
CA HIS A 273 12.91 16.49 7.37
C HIS A 273 14.39 16.71 7.04
N SER A 274 15.25 16.93 8.04
CA SER A 274 16.69 17.16 7.88
C SER A 274 17.41 16.06 7.08
N SER A 275 16.90 14.80 7.13
CA SER A 275 17.41 13.70 6.31
C SER A 275 17.30 13.92 4.79
N THR A 276 16.55 14.94 4.36
CA THR A 276 16.50 15.38 2.95
C THR A 276 17.79 16.07 2.51
N GLN A 277 18.62 16.50 3.46
CA GLN A 277 19.87 17.23 3.25
C GLN A 277 19.67 18.54 2.45
N LYS A 278 18.53 19.18 2.67
CA LYS A 278 18.24 20.53 2.18
C LYS A 278 18.48 21.52 3.30
N GLU A 279 18.87 22.72 2.94
CA GLU A 279 19.03 23.83 3.87
C GLU A 279 17.70 24.58 4.05
N GLU A 280 17.53 25.20 5.21
CA GLU A 280 16.37 26.04 5.51
C GLU A 280 16.47 27.37 4.76
N ASP A 281 15.37 27.82 4.15
CA ASP A 281 15.25 29.10 3.48
C ASP A 281 13.82 29.67 3.64
N LYS A 282 13.47 30.70 2.87
CA LYS A 282 12.11 31.29 2.90
C LYS A 282 11.03 30.29 2.51
N LEU A 283 11.32 29.38 1.56
CA LEU A 283 10.42 28.37 1.07
C LEU A 283 10.44 27.09 1.93
N ILE A 284 11.62 26.71 2.40
CA ILE A 284 11.90 25.45 3.09
C ILE A 284 12.03 25.68 4.59
N SER A 285 11.29 24.89 5.39
CA SER A 285 11.47 24.78 6.85
C SER A 285 11.85 23.35 7.21
N LEU A 286 12.89 23.18 8.01
CA LEU A 286 13.33 21.90 8.57
C LEU A 286 12.54 21.64 9.87
N TYR A 287 11.49 20.83 9.78
CA TYR A 287 10.53 20.73 10.87
C TYR A 287 11.02 19.92 12.06
N ASP A 288 11.88 18.91 11.84
CA ASP A 288 12.42 18.07 12.90
C ASP A 288 13.47 18.80 13.75
N GLU A 289 14.12 19.82 13.21
CA GLU A 289 15.03 20.70 13.95
C GLU A 289 14.29 21.67 14.89
N LYS A 290 12.98 21.86 14.68
CA LYS A 290 12.11 22.65 15.58
C LYS A 290 11.56 21.82 16.74
N LEU A 291 11.87 20.52 16.81
CA LEU A 291 11.33 19.59 17.79
C LEU A 291 12.38 19.31 18.88
N SER A 292 11.96 19.42 20.14
CA SER A 292 12.83 19.18 21.31
C SER A 292 12.08 18.53 22.47
N LEU A 293 12.82 18.08 23.49
CA LEU A 293 12.33 17.53 24.75
C LEU A 293 11.21 16.48 24.58
N ILE A 294 11.46 15.48 23.73
CA ILE A 294 10.50 14.39 23.47
C ILE A 294 10.50 13.43 24.66
N HIS A 295 9.33 13.29 25.28
CA HIS A 295 9.04 12.23 26.26
C HIS A 295 7.93 11.36 25.75
N SER A 296 8.22 10.07 25.53
CA SER A 296 7.26 9.06 25.04
C SER A 296 7.00 8.01 26.09
N SER A 297 5.72 7.79 26.40
CA SER A 297 5.27 6.77 27.34
C SER A 297 4.03 6.03 26.81
N LEU A 298 3.55 5.03 27.54
CA LEU A 298 2.27 4.36 27.22
C LEU A 298 1.03 5.25 27.49
N GLU A 299 1.22 6.41 28.13
CA GLU A 299 0.18 7.40 28.32
C GLU A 299 0.13 8.45 27.20
N GLY A 300 1.16 8.50 26.36
CA GLY A 300 1.24 9.40 25.21
C GLY A 300 2.59 10.08 25.06
N LEU A 301 2.57 11.24 24.42
CA LEU A 301 3.73 12.07 24.08
C LEU A 301 3.65 13.44 24.77
N GLU A 302 4.81 13.91 25.26
CA GLU A 302 5.06 15.30 25.62
C GLU A 302 6.29 15.77 24.83
N PHE A 303 6.20 16.95 24.22
CA PHE A 303 7.30 17.49 23.41
C PHE A 303 7.18 19.00 23.25
N LYS A 304 8.26 19.64 22.82
CA LYS A 304 8.27 21.07 22.51
C LYS A 304 8.49 21.32 21.03
N VAL A 305 7.82 22.33 20.52
CA VAL A 305 7.99 22.80 19.12
C VAL A 305 8.35 24.30 19.15
N ASP A 306 9.42 24.61 18.44
CA ASP A 306 9.85 26.01 18.29
C ASP A 306 9.15 26.65 17.10
N ILE A 307 8.40 27.71 17.36
CA ILE A 307 7.60 28.46 16.39
C ILE A 307 7.92 29.94 16.58
N GLU A 308 8.36 30.63 15.53
CA GLU A 308 8.69 32.07 15.58
C GLU A 308 9.60 32.45 16.75
N ASN A 309 10.68 31.65 16.94
CA ASN A 309 11.68 31.81 18.02
C ASN A 309 11.14 31.68 19.46
N LYS A 310 9.98 31.05 19.62
CA LYS A 310 9.40 30.70 20.93
C LYS A 310 9.12 29.22 21.00
N SER A 311 9.40 28.63 22.15
CA SER A 311 9.17 27.20 22.40
C SER A 311 7.81 26.98 23.04
N TYR A 312 7.00 26.09 22.49
CA TYR A 312 5.65 25.75 22.94
C TYR A 312 5.55 24.30 23.34
N ASP A 313 4.92 24.04 24.49
CA ASP A 313 4.70 22.69 24.99
C ASP A 313 3.45 22.07 24.33
N PHE A 314 3.61 20.81 23.93
CA PHE A 314 2.53 20.00 23.37
C PHE A 314 2.41 18.67 24.10
N LYS A 315 1.17 18.21 24.30
CA LYS A 315 0.84 16.89 24.83
C LYS A 315 -0.11 16.18 23.87
N SER A 316 0.04 14.87 23.74
CA SER A 316 -0.83 14.05 22.89
C SER A 316 -1.00 12.66 23.48
N GLN A 317 -2.16 12.04 23.26
CA GLN A 317 -2.41 10.64 23.61
C GLN A 317 -1.81 9.63 22.59
N ILE A 318 -1.21 10.15 21.52
CA ILE A 318 -0.57 9.32 20.48
C ILE A 318 0.69 8.66 21.05
N LEU A 319 0.90 7.39 20.73
CA LEU A 319 2.07 6.63 21.18
C LEU A 319 3.23 6.71 20.19
N GLY A 320 4.46 6.55 20.71
CA GLY A 320 5.70 6.43 19.95
C GLY A 320 6.35 7.77 19.59
N ASP A 321 7.63 7.90 19.94
CA ASP A 321 8.45 9.11 19.77
C ASP A 321 8.53 9.62 18.33
N PHE A 322 8.55 8.71 17.34
CA PHE A 322 8.50 9.08 15.91
C PHE A 322 7.22 9.85 15.52
N ASN A 323 6.13 9.69 16.28
CA ASN A 323 4.90 10.46 16.06
C ASN A 323 5.03 11.90 16.55
N ALA A 324 5.97 12.23 17.44
CA ALA A 324 6.27 13.62 17.76
C ALA A 324 6.76 14.39 16.54
N GLN A 325 7.62 13.78 15.69
CA GLN A 325 8.05 14.37 14.41
C GLN A 325 6.87 14.52 13.43
N ASN A 326 6.00 13.51 13.33
CA ASN A 326 4.81 13.57 12.47
C ASN A 326 3.84 14.68 12.93
N LEU A 327 3.66 14.85 14.25
CA LEU A 327 2.84 15.92 14.82
C LEU A 327 3.49 17.28 14.65
N CYS A 328 4.81 17.40 14.84
CA CYS A 328 5.55 18.64 14.67
C CYS A 328 5.31 19.25 13.28
N VAL A 329 5.47 18.50 12.22
CA VAL A 329 5.21 19.01 10.85
C VAL A 329 3.74 19.39 10.64
N CYS A 330 2.80 18.67 11.26
CA CYS A 330 1.38 19.02 11.19
C CYS A 330 1.06 20.32 11.93
N ILE A 331 1.68 20.53 13.11
CA ILE A 331 1.56 21.75 13.91
C ILE A 331 2.07 22.96 13.13
N LEU A 332 3.28 22.85 12.58
CA LEU A 332 3.91 23.92 11.79
C LEU A 332 3.08 24.25 10.53
N CYS A 333 2.58 23.24 9.84
CA CYS A 333 1.74 23.42 8.67
C CYS A 333 0.38 24.06 9.01
N ALA A 334 -0.27 23.63 10.10
CA ALA A 334 -1.53 24.20 10.56
C ALA A 334 -1.35 25.67 11.01
N HIS A 335 -0.25 25.96 11.69
CA HIS A 335 0.09 27.35 12.08
C HIS A 335 0.36 28.22 10.85
N TYR A 336 1.13 27.71 9.86
CA TYR A 336 1.37 28.41 8.59
C TYR A 336 0.06 28.74 7.83
N LEU A 337 -0.95 27.86 7.94
CA LEU A 337 -2.29 28.11 7.39
C LEU A 337 -3.16 29.06 8.21
N GLY A 338 -2.64 29.62 9.30
CA GLY A 338 -3.29 30.65 10.10
C GLY A 338 -4.11 30.16 11.30
N ILE A 339 -4.02 28.86 11.65
CA ILE A 339 -4.69 28.37 12.87
C ILE A 339 -3.92 28.84 14.11
N LYS A 340 -4.64 29.36 15.10
CA LYS A 340 -4.07 29.85 16.36
C LYS A 340 -3.43 28.72 17.17
N LEU A 341 -2.27 28.99 17.79
CA LEU A 341 -1.49 27.99 18.54
C LEU A 341 -2.28 27.36 19.69
N GLU A 342 -3.06 28.15 20.43
CA GLU A 342 -3.86 27.63 21.54
C GLU A 342 -4.92 26.62 21.05
N LYS A 343 -5.45 26.81 19.85
CA LYS A 343 -6.36 25.84 19.21
C LYS A 343 -5.62 24.60 18.78
N ILE A 344 -4.46 24.76 18.15
CA ILE A 344 -3.62 23.62 17.73
C ILE A 344 -3.22 22.77 18.95
N GLN A 345 -2.84 23.38 20.08
CA GLN A 345 -2.49 22.66 21.31
C GLN A 345 -3.66 21.81 21.82
N LYS A 346 -4.89 22.36 21.83
CA LYS A 346 -6.10 21.63 22.21
C LYS A 346 -6.42 20.49 21.25
N GLN A 347 -6.26 20.71 19.95
CA GLN A 347 -6.50 19.69 18.94
C GLN A 347 -5.46 18.56 19.04
N VAL A 348 -4.18 18.87 19.24
CA VAL A 348 -3.09 17.86 19.40
C VAL A 348 -3.31 17.01 20.66
N LEU A 349 -3.81 17.59 21.75
CA LEU A 349 -4.14 16.85 22.99
C LEU A 349 -5.24 15.79 22.73
N ASN A 350 -6.21 16.11 21.88
CA ASN A 350 -7.39 15.27 21.62
C ASN A 350 -7.31 14.52 20.28
N ILE A 351 -6.17 14.54 19.62
CA ILE A 351 -6.02 13.91 18.29
C ILE A 351 -6.14 12.38 18.39
N ASN A 352 -6.89 11.80 17.48
CA ASN A 352 -7.08 10.35 17.44
C ASN A 352 -5.86 9.63 16.82
N SER A 353 -5.56 8.44 17.33
CA SER A 353 -4.59 7.56 16.72
C SER A 353 -5.02 7.13 15.32
N VAL A 354 -4.04 6.91 14.46
CA VAL A 354 -4.29 6.38 13.11
C VAL A 354 -4.48 4.86 13.21
N GLU A 355 -5.49 4.36 12.53
CA GLU A 355 -5.82 2.93 12.48
C GLU A 355 -4.59 2.08 12.12
N HIS A 356 -4.33 1.05 12.90
CA HIS A 356 -3.17 0.13 12.78
C HIS A 356 -1.77 0.79 12.89
N ARG A 357 -1.67 1.96 13.56
CA ARG A 357 -0.40 2.70 13.75
C ARG A 357 -0.20 3.06 15.22
N LEU A 358 0.28 2.10 16.02
CA LEU A 358 0.35 2.19 17.49
C LEU A 358 -0.98 2.67 18.10
N GLN A 359 -2.08 2.16 17.56
CA GLN A 359 -3.41 2.49 17.99
C GLN A 359 -3.74 1.77 19.30
N VAL A 360 -4.12 2.50 20.32
CA VAL A 360 -4.69 1.92 21.53
C VAL A 360 -6.13 1.50 21.24
N LEU A 361 -6.41 0.20 21.24
CA LEU A 361 -7.75 -0.36 21.04
C LEU A 361 -8.51 -0.50 22.33
N SER A 362 -7.82 -0.85 23.43
CA SER A 362 -8.39 -1.03 24.76
C SER A 362 -7.30 -0.86 25.81
N ARG A 363 -7.67 -0.34 26.99
CA ARG A 363 -6.81 -0.33 28.16
C ARG A 363 -7.22 -1.36 29.19
N GLU A 364 -8.50 -1.74 29.24
CA GLU A 364 -9.05 -2.74 30.15
C GLU A 364 -10.05 -3.65 29.40
N PRO A 365 -10.21 -4.92 29.75
CA PRO A 365 -9.48 -5.66 30.80
C PRO A 365 -8.05 -6.08 30.42
N LYS A 366 -7.64 -5.82 29.17
CA LYS A 366 -6.30 -6.02 28.61
C LYS A 366 -5.89 -4.76 27.88
N PHE A 367 -4.61 -4.39 28.02
CA PHE A 367 -4.09 -3.28 27.27
C PHE A 367 -3.72 -3.73 25.85
N ILE A 368 -4.54 -3.37 24.86
CA ILE A 368 -4.38 -3.83 23.47
C ILE A 368 -3.90 -2.67 22.60
N ILE A 369 -2.76 -2.86 21.95
CA ILE A 369 -2.16 -1.91 21.01
C ILE A 369 -2.07 -2.57 19.64
N ASP A 370 -2.55 -1.87 18.61
CA ASP A 370 -2.51 -2.30 17.22
C ASP A 370 -1.49 -1.46 16.43
N ASP A 371 -0.42 -2.11 15.99
CA ASP A 371 0.63 -1.58 15.12
C ASP A 371 0.78 -2.46 13.86
N GLY A 372 -0.33 -2.96 13.35
CA GLY A 372 -0.39 -3.95 12.26
C GLY A 372 0.20 -3.48 10.94
N PHE A 373 0.32 -2.16 10.69
CA PHE A 373 0.89 -1.61 9.46
C PHE A 373 2.31 -1.06 9.62
N ASN A 374 3.01 -1.42 10.69
CA ASN A 374 4.40 -1.03 10.92
C ASN A 374 5.33 -2.22 10.65
N GLY A 375 5.81 -2.34 9.42
CA GLY A 375 6.60 -3.48 8.95
C GLY A 375 8.07 -3.15 8.71
N ASN A 376 8.69 -2.26 9.52
CA ASN A 376 10.12 -1.95 9.40
C ASN A 376 10.82 -2.08 10.76
N PHE A 377 12.12 -2.39 10.72
CA PHE A 377 12.91 -2.66 11.91
C PHE A 377 12.92 -1.48 12.92
N LYS A 378 13.10 -0.23 12.43
CA LYS A 378 13.16 0.96 13.31
C LYS A 378 11.83 1.17 14.04
N GLY A 379 10.71 1.16 13.31
CA GLY A 379 9.38 1.35 13.88
C GLY A 379 9.00 0.24 14.86
N MET A 380 9.17 -1.04 14.47
CA MET A 380 8.86 -2.18 15.34
C MET A 380 9.74 -2.18 16.60
N SER A 381 11.04 -1.89 16.46
CA SER A 381 11.95 -1.78 17.61
C SER A 381 11.51 -0.70 18.60
N THR A 382 11.06 0.44 18.10
CA THR A 382 10.56 1.55 18.93
C THR A 382 9.26 1.14 19.66
N SER A 383 8.31 0.52 18.95
CA SER A 383 7.06 0.02 19.54
C SER A 383 7.33 -1.01 20.64
N TYR A 384 8.29 -1.91 20.43
CA TYR A 384 8.64 -2.95 21.39
C TYR A 384 9.28 -2.37 22.67
N LYS A 385 10.21 -1.42 22.50
CA LYS A 385 10.84 -0.72 23.63
C LYS A 385 9.83 0.11 24.43
N LEU A 386 8.85 0.70 23.75
CA LEU A 386 7.75 1.41 24.42
C LEU A 386 6.95 0.45 25.31
N CYS A 387 6.62 -0.73 24.81
CA CYS A 387 5.89 -1.76 25.60
C CYS A 387 6.71 -2.28 26.80
N LYS A 388 8.05 -2.21 26.76
CA LYS A 388 8.93 -2.63 27.87
C LYS A 388 8.61 -1.91 29.17
N SER A 389 8.14 -0.65 29.11
CA SER A 389 7.79 0.14 30.29
C SER A 389 6.53 -0.35 31.03
N TYR A 390 5.73 -1.23 30.41
CA TYR A 390 4.54 -1.78 31.06
C TYR A 390 4.89 -2.71 32.21
N LYS A 391 4.29 -2.48 33.38
CA LYS A 391 4.57 -3.28 34.60
C LYS A 391 3.99 -4.68 34.59
N GLY A 392 2.92 -4.91 33.82
CA GLY A 392 2.28 -6.21 33.67
C GLY A 392 2.97 -7.10 32.65
N ARG A 393 2.41 -8.29 32.43
CA ARG A 393 2.87 -9.23 31.42
C ARG A 393 2.63 -8.69 30.01
N LYS A 394 3.59 -8.89 29.13
CA LYS A 394 3.63 -8.35 27.76
C LYS A 394 3.61 -9.48 26.75
N VAL A 395 2.65 -9.44 25.84
CA VAL A 395 2.41 -10.43 24.78
C VAL A 395 2.58 -9.77 23.42
N LEU A 396 3.43 -10.34 22.59
CA LEU A 396 3.60 -9.93 21.20
C LEU A 396 2.84 -10.88 20.28
N VAL A 397 2.13 -10.31 19.30
CA VAL A 397 1.58 -11.04 18.15
C VAL A 397 2.20 -10.46 16.89
N SER A 398 3.02 -11.25 16.20
CA SER A 398 3.74 -10.74 15.00
C SER A 398 4.19 -11.88 14.07
N PRO A 399 4.21 -11.66 12.74
CA PRO A 399 4.91 -12.55 11.81
C PRO A 399 6.41 -12.24 11.71
N GLY A 400 6.89 -11.21 12.39
CA GLY A 400 8.18 -10.57 12.15
C GLY A 400 8.14 -9.59 10.98
N ILE A 401 9.30 -9.23 10.44
CA ILE A 401 9.41 -8.36 9.27
C ILE A 401 9.43 -9.25 8.02
N VAL A 402 8.51 -9.01 7.10
CA VAL A 402 8.22 -9.91 5.99
C VAL A 402 9.09 -9.67 4.76
N GLU A 403 9.43 -8.41 4.47
CA GLU A 403 10.15 -8.01 3.24
C GLU A 403 11.62 -7.62 3.52
N VAL A 404 12.32 -8.39 4.40
CA VAL A 404 13.70 -8.07 4.79
C VAL A 404 14.57 -9.32 4.89
N SER A 405 15.88 -9.11 5.07
CA SER A 405 16.84 -10.19 5.30
C SER A 405 16.60 -10.91 6.64
N GLU A 406 17.06 -12.16 6.74
CA GLU A 406 17.02 -12.93 8.00
C GLU A 406 17.74 -12.20 9.14
N GLU A 407 18.83 -11.48 8.85
CA GLU A 407 19.61 -10.73 9.83
C GLU A 407 18.78 -9.68 10.58
N GLU A 408 17.86 -8.99 9.89
CA GLU A 408 16.98 -8.01 10.55
C GLU A 408 15.99 -8.69 11.50
N ASN A 409 15.46 -9.86 11.15
CA ASN A 409 14.60 -10.63 12.03
C ASN A 409 15.38 -11.22 13.22
N ILE A 410 16.66 -11.60 13.06
CA ILE A 410 17.54 -12.00 14.17
C ILE A 410 17.77 -10.81 15.14
N LYS A 411 18.04 -9.62 14.63
CA LYS A 411 18.16 -8.41 15.46
C LYS A 411 16.84 -8.08 16.17
N LEU A 412 15.70 -8.26 15.50
CA LEU A 412 14.38 -8.05 16.08
C LEU A 412 14.10 -9.06 17.21
N ALA A 413 14.48 -10.34 17.05
CA ALA A 413 14.34 -11.38 18.07
C ALA A 413 15.06 -11.04 19.38
N LYS A 414 16.23 -10.39 19.29
CA LYS A 414 16.95 -9.91 20.51
C LYS A 414 16.10 -8.88 21.27
N ILE A 415 15.49 -7.93 20.55
CA ILE A 415 14.62 -6.91 21.16
C ILE A 415 13.35 -7.54 21.73
N ILE A 416 12.77 -8.53 21.04
CA ILE A 416 11.59 -9.27 21.53
C ILE A 416 11.93 -9.96 22.87
N ASN A 417 13.07 -10.62 22.98
CA ASN A 417 13.52 -11.28 24.22
C ASN A 417 13.66 -10.31 25.41
N GLU A 418 13.97 -9.04 25.13
CA GLU A 418 14.13 -8.02 26.18
C GLU A 418 12.81 -7.35 26.59
N CYS A 419 11.82 -7.36 25.70
CA CYS A 419 10.62 -6.53 25.85
C CYS A 419 9.35 -7.32 26.16
N PHE A 420 9.30 -8.63 25.85
CA PHE A 420 8.07 -9.42 25.97
C PHE A 420 8.27 -10.68 26.81
N ASP A 421 7.16 -11.19 27.33
CA ASP A 421 7.12 -12.42 28.15
C ASP A 421 6.55 -13.61 27.35
N LEU A 422 5.79 -13.32 26.26
CA LEU A 422 5.23 -14.29 25.34
C LEU A 422 5.25 -13.72 23.91
N ALA A 423 5.68 -14.54 22.94
CA ALA A 423 5.55 -14.24 21.52
C ALA A 423 4.63 -15.25 20.83
N ILE A 424 3.63 -14.74 20.10
CA ILE A 424 2.75 -15.52 19.22
C ILE A 424 3.13 -15.16 17.78
N ILE A 425 3.77 -16.09 17.09
CA ILE A 425 4.21 -15.90 15.70
C ILE A 425 3.06 -16.26 14.78
N SER A 426 2.51 -15.26 14.10
CA SER A 426 1.26 -15.38 13.35
C SER A 426 1.41 -15.90 11.91
N ALA A 427 2.64 -16.13 11.42
CA ALA A 427 2.92 -16.69 10.10
C ALA A 427 4.16 -17.59 10.07
N GLN A 428 4.20 -18.49 9.10
CA GLN A 428 5.29 -19.49 8.96
C GLN A 428 6.59 -18.92 8.38
N ILE A 429 6.52 -17.77 7.69
CA ILE A 429 7.64 -17.22 6.91
C ILE A 429 8.92 -16.99 7.74
N ASN A 430 8.80 -16.55 8.99
CA ASN A 430 9.92 -16.30 9.89
C ASN A 430 9.94 -17.27 11.09
N ALA A 431 9.10 -18.32 11.07
CA ALA A 431 8.88 -19.21 12.19
C ALA A 431 10.17 -19.91 12.68
N GLU A 432 10.99 -20.40 11.75
CA GLU A 432 12.24 -21.10 12.08
C GLU A 432 13.27 -20.16 12.72
N ILE A 433 13.36 -18.90 12.25
CA ILE A 433 14.24 -17.89 12.83
C ILE A 433 13.82 -17.63 14.27
N PHE A 434 12.54 -17.35 14.51
CA PHE A 434 12.02 -17.04 15.84
C PHE A 434 12.05 -18.24 16.78
N LYS A 435 11.84 -19.46 16.30
CA LYS A 435 11.98 -20.69 17.08
C LYS A 435 13.41 -20.87 17.61
N LYS A 436 14.42 -20.48 16.80
CA LYS A 436 15.83 -20.58 17.17
C LYS A 436 16.30 -19.45 18.09
N GLU A 437 15.86 -18.21 17.80
CA GLU A 437 16.42 -17.01 18.42
C GLU A 437 15.64 -16.53 19.66
N LEU A 438 14.35 -16.89 19.80
CA LEU A 438 13.56 -16.47 20.94
C LEU A 438 13.82 -17.35 22.16
N LYS A 439 14.11 -16.72 23.30
CA LYS A 439 14.35 -17.35 24.61
C LYS A 439 13.11 -17.33 25.52
N ILE A 440 12.12 -16.52 25.18
CA ILE A 440 10.84 -16.40 25.87
C ILE A 440 9.85 -17.48 25.40
N LYS A 441 8.76 -17.67 26.13
CA LYS A 441 7.67 -18.57 25.69
C LYS A 441 7.21 -18.15 24.29
N THR A 442 7.28 -19.08 23.32
CA THR A 442 6.96 -18.80 21.93
C THR A 442 5.94 -19.80 21.41
N ILE A 443 4.90 -19.29 20.76
CA ILE A 443 3.84 -20.10 20.12
C ILE A 443 3.83 -19.75 18.63
N ILE A 444 4.00 -20.75 17.78
CA ILE A 444 3.95 -20.58 16.32
C ILE A 444 2.60 -21.08 15.84
N LEU A 445 1.81 -20.21 15.21
CA LEU A 445 0.51 -20.58 14.66
C LEU A 445 0.70 -21.29 13.32
N LYS A 446 0.04 -22.43 13.14
CA LYS A 446 -0.02 -23.11 11.83
C LYS A 446 -0.92 -22.35 10.85
N GLU A 447 -2.01 -21.81 11.37
CA GLU A 447 -3.01 -21.04 10.61
C GLU A 447 -3.42 -19.80 11.42
N LYS A 448 -3.65 -18.69 10.71
CA LYS A 448 -4.08 -17.42 11.32
C LYS A 448 -5.44 -17.54 12.03
N SER A 449 -6.29 -18.47 11.61
CA SER A 449 -7.58 -18.79 12.24
C SER A 449 -7.46 -19.22 13.71
N GLN A 450 -6.31 -19.77 14.12
CA GLN A 450 -6.04 -20.20 15.50
C GLN A 450 -5.73 -19.04 16.45
N LEU A 451 -5.53 -17.82 15.94
CA LEU A 451 -5.06 -16.68 16.72
C LEU A 451 -6.01 -16.34 17.88
N VAL A 452 -7.31 -16.26 17.60
CA VAL A 452 -8.33 -15.89 18.62
C VAL A 452 -8.37 -16.91 19.77
N GLN A 453 -8.36 -18.20 19.45
CA GLN A 453 -8.37 -19.27 20.46
C GLN A 453 -7.06 -19.26 21.26
N THR A 454 -5.92 -19.04 20.62
CA THR A 454 -4.62 -18.96 21.28
C THR A 454 -4.57 -17.77 22.23
N LEU A 455 -5.02 -16.60 21.81
CA LEU A 455 -5.11 -15.41 22.66
C LEU A 455 -6.03 -15.64 23.85
N ALA A 456 -7.20 -16.25 23.66
CA ALA A 456 -8.13 -16.56 24.75
C ALA A 456 -7.50 -17.48 25.81
N LYS A 457 -6.72 -18.47 25.36
CA LYS A 457 -6.06 -19.44 26.27
C LYS A 457 -4.83 -18.85 26.96
N GLU A 458 -4.03 -18.07 26.26
CA GLU A 458 -2.68 -17.68 26.68
C GLU A 458 -2.61 -16.30 27.34
N THR A 459 -3.67 -15.49 27.25
CA THR A 459 -3.68 -14.14 27.81
C THR A 459 -4.75 -13.96 28.87
N LYS A 460 -4.46 -13.14 29.89
CA LYS A 460 -5.31 -12.89 31.05
C LYS A 460 -5.55 -11.39 31.27
N HIS A 461 -6.42 -11.06 32.20
CA HIS A 461 -6.65 -9.70 32.68
C HIS A 461 -5.33 -9.05 33.11
N GLY A 462 -5.13 -7.80 32.72
CA GLY A 462 -3.92 -7.02 33.01
C GLY A 462 -2.74 -7.30 32.09
N ASP A 463 -2.86 -8.16 31.06
CA ASP A 463 -1.82 -8.33 30.04
C ASP A 463 -1.83 -7.15 29.06
N LEU A 464 -0.62 -6.71 28.63
CA LEU A 464 -0.46 -5.89 27.44
C LEU A 464 -0.31 -6.81 26.21
N ILE A 465 -1.07 -6.54 25.15
CA ILE A 465 -0.99 -7.26 23.87
C ILE A 465 -0.66 -6.28 22.78
N LEU A 466 0.50 -6.47 22.14
CA LEU A 466 0.90 -5.71 20.96
C LEU A 466 0.69 -6.56 19.70
N PHE A 467 -0.19 -6.13 18.82
CA PHE A 467 -0.25 -6.63 17.44
C PHE A 467 0.73 -5.81 16.61
N SER A 468 1.76 -6.45 16.04
CA SER A 468 2.83 -5.76 15.32
C SER A 468 3.08 -6.43 13.99
N ASN A 469 2.99 -5.63 12.92
CA ASN A 469 3.06 -6.05 11.54
C ASN A 469 2.04 -7.17 11.22
N ASP A 470 1.44 -7.16 10.05
CA ASP A 470 0.55 -8.24 9.63
C ASP A 470 1.07 -8.85 8.33
N ALA A 471 1.16 -10.18 8.29
CA ALA A 471 1.60 -10.87 7.08
C ALA A 471 0.59 -10.63 5.96
N PRO A 472 1.06 -10.26 4.75
CA PRO A 472 0.18 -10.17 3.60
C PRO A 472 -0.60 -11.47 3.38
N SER A 473 -1.88 -11.39 3.01
CA SER A 473 -2.78 -12.54 2.82
C SER A 473 -2.35 -13.55 1.74
N PHE A 474 -1.27 -13.26 1.02
CA PHE A 474 -0.74 -14.10 -0.07
C PHE A 474 0.57 -14.83 0.31
N MET A 475 1.00 -14.78 1.57
CA MET A 475 2.18 -15.50 2.08
C MET A 475 1.82 -16.74 2.88
#